data_ec1668f30b09263ff0392bf53714de79
#
_entry.id   ec1668f30b09263ff0392bf53714de79
#
_cell.length_a   1.000
_cell.length_b   1.000
_cell.length_c   1.000
_cell.angle_alpha   90.00
_cell.angle_beta   90.00
_cell.angle_gamma   90.00
#
_symmetry.space_group_name_H-M   'P 1'
#
loop_
_entity.id
_entity.type
_entity.pdbx_description
1 polymer ?
#
loop_
_entity_poly.entity_id
_entity_poly.type
_entity_poly.pdbx_seq_one_letter_code
_entity_poly.pdbx_strand_id
1 'polypeptide(L)'
;QRQMCIRDRLVGEDGVTHHGAFDMCYLRCIPNMTIAAPMDEHYLRHLMYTAQLSDRGPFAIRYPRGCGSHVDWECPMHEIPIGKGRKLYDGNEIAVLSIGTAGVAARQAVERARKTGVKAALYDMIFVKPIDEEILHEVAQKYKRIITVEDGCITGGFGSAVLEFMSDNGYTPHIKRIGIPDKFIAQGTVKELHQLCGIDEENIYSVIIGNW
;
A
#
# COMPACT_ATOMS: atom_id res chain seq x y z
N GLN A 1 7.00 24.76 3.60
CA GLN A 1 6.61 23.54 4.32
C GLN A 1 7.12 22.32 3.53
N ARG A 2 8.03 21.53 4.13
CA ARG A 2 8.66 20.39 3.45
C ARG A 2 7.89 19.07 3.69
N GLN A 3 7.03 19.03 4.70
CA GLN A 3 6.31 17.82 5.10
C GLN A 3 4.82 18.04 5.05
N MET A 4 4.12 17.03 4.60
CA MET A 4 2.66 16.95 4.65
C MET A 4 2.27 15.62 5.26
N CYS A 5 1.64 15.69 6.44
CA CYS A 5 1.01 14.52 7.05
C CYS A 5 -0.46 14.51 6.65
N ILE A 6 -0.87 13.52 5.91
CA ILE A 6 -2.22 13.42 5.37
C ILE A 6 -2.98 12.37 6.15
N ARG A 7 -4.08 12.76 6.77
CA ARG A 7 -5.07 11.83 7.28
C ARG A 7 -5.78 11.23 6.07
N ASP A 8 -5.37 10.03 5.72
CA ASP A 8 -5.74 9.34 4.49
C ASP A 8 -6.83 8.28 4.69
N ARG A 9 -7.21 7.65 3.59
CA ARG A 9 -8.14 6.55 3.45
C ARG A 9 -9.60 6.84 3.84
N LEU A 10 -10.36 5.75 3.97
CA LEU A 10 -11.73 5.80 4.45
C LEU A 10 -11.74 6.17 5.95
N VAL A 11 -12.12 7.42 6.26
CA VAL A 11 -12.10 7.95 7.64
C VAL A 11 -13.33 7.54 8.44
N GLY A 12 -14.28 6.82 7.82
CA GLY A 12 -15.43 6.25 8.49
C GLY A 12 -16.63 7.19 8.60
N GLU A 13 -16.97 7.58 9.80
CA GLU A 13 -18.21 8.31 10.12
C GLU A 13 -18.31 9.71 9.48
N ASP A 14 -17.18 10.35 9.22
CA ASP A 14 -17.13 11.69 8.63
C ASP A 14 -17.58 11.71 7.15
N GLY A 15 -17.62 10.57 6.48
CA GLY A 15 -18.21 10.39 5.16
C GLY A 15 -17.39 10.95 3.99
N VAL A 16 -18.07 11.11 2.86
CA VAL A 16 -17.53 11.41 1.53
C VAL A 16 -16.57 12.60 1.49
N THR A 17 -16.87 13.66 2.22
CA THR A 17 -16.09 14.91 2.19
C THR A 17 -14.76 14.83 2.95
N HIS A 18 -14.57 13.77 3.73
CA HIS A 18 -13.38 13.59 4.57
C HIS A 18 -12.54 12.38 4.19
N HIS A 19 -13.03 11.52 3.28
CA HIS A 19 -12.24 10.39 2.81
C HIS A 19 -11.02 10.85 2.03
N GLY A 20 -9.83 10.44 2.46
CA GLY A 20 -8.56 10.68 1.78
C GLY A 20 -8.28 9.63 0.70
N ALA A 21 -9.26 9.35 -0.16
CA ALA A 21 -9.18 8.28 -1.16
C ALA A 21 -8.32 8.64 -2.38
N PHE A 22 -8.16 9.95 -2.69
CA PHE A 22 -7.61 10.42 -3.96
C PHE A 22 -6.21 11.01 -3.85
N ASP A 23 -5.68 11.15 -2.65
CA ASP A 23 -4.42 11.85 -2.38
C ASP A 23 -3.22 11.20 -3.07
N MET A 24 -3.10 9.88 -3.10
CA MET A 24 -2.04 9.21 -3.87
C MET A 24 -2.11 9.59 -5.36
N CYS A 25 -3.31 9.66 -5.93
CA CYS A 25 -3.49 9.97 -7.34
C CYS A 25 -2.99 11.37 -7.70
N TYR A 26 -3.44 12.40 -6.99
CA TYR A 26 -3.07 13.78 -7.35
C TYR A 26 -1.65 14.15 -6.87
N LEU A 27 -1.15 13.59 -5.77
CA LEU A 27 0.22 13.84 -5.32
C LEU A 27 1.26 13.21 -6.26
N ARG A 28 0.96 12.06 -6.89
CA ARG A 28 1.86 11.44 -7.85
C ARG A 28 2.18 12.34 -9.04
N CYS A 29 1.28 13.25 -9.42
CA CYS A 29 1.50 14.20 -10.52
C CYS A 29 2.52 15.28 -10.18
N ILE A 30 2.84 15.52 -8.90
CA ILE A 30 3.71 16.61 -8.47
C ILE A 30 5.18 16.17 -8.64
N PRO A 31 6.00 16.89 -9.44
CA PRO A 31 7.44 16.58 -9.59
C PRO A 31 8.18 16.63 -8.25
N ASN A 32 9.15 15.74 -8.08
CA ASN A 32 10.03 15.65 -6.90
C ASN A 32 9.30 15.38 -5.56
N MET A 33 8.00 15.12 -5.57
CA MET A 33 7.26 14.76 -4.37
C MET A 33 7.59 13.32 -3.97
N THR A 34 8.01 13.12 -2.72
CA THR A 34 8.08 11.79 -2.10
C THR A 34 6.75 11.47 -1.43
N ILE A 35 6.20 10.27 -1.69
CA ILE A 35 4.93 9.82 -1.12
C ILE A 35 5.15 8.47 -0.44
N ALA A 36 4.98 8.44 0.88
CA ALA A 36 5.11 7.24 1.70
C ALA A 36 3.80 6.94 2.45
N ALA A 37 3.51 5.67 2.61
CA ALA A 37 2.39 5.19 3.42
C ALA A 37 2.85 3.98 4.26
N PRO A 38 3.13 4.17 5.55
CA PRO A 38 3.57 3.09 6.43
C PRO A 38 2.44 2.09 6.71
N MET A 39 2.82 0.83 6.89
CA MET A 39 1.89 -0.23 7.27
C MET A 39 1.45 -0.09 8.74
N ASP A 40 2.35 0.37 9.60
CA ASP A 40 2.18 0.42 11.05
C ASP A 40 2.84 1.66 11.68
N GLU A 41 2.63 1.86 12.98
CA GLU A 41 3.16 2.99 13.76
C GLU A 41 4.69 2.95 13.90
N HIS A 42 5.31 1.78 13.85
CA HIS A 42 6.76 1.63 13.86
C HIS A 42 7.36 2.32 12.62
N TYR A 43 6.86 1.96 11.43
CA TYR A 43 7.31 2.58 10.18
C TYR A 43 6.89 4.05 10.05
N LEU A 44 5.70 4.43 10.58
CA LEU A 44 5.28 5.83 10.61
C LEU A 44 6.33 6.70 11.33
N ARG A 45 6.78 6.26 12.49
CA ARG A 45 7.78 6.96 13.30
C ARG A 45 9.11 7.14 12.55
N HIS A 46 9.58 6.11 11.88
CA HIS A 46 10.82 6.16 11.09
C HIS A 46 10.68 7.03 9.85
N LEU A 47 9.55 7.00 9.16
CA LEU A 47 9.27 7.87 8.02
C LEU A 47 9.17 9.34 8.44
N MET A 48 8.57 9.64 9.59
CA MET A 48 8.55 11.00 10.13
C MET A 48 9.97 11.49 10.45
N TYR A 49 10.83 10.65 10.99
CA TYR A 49 12.24 10.94 11.18
C TYR A 49 12.96 11.18 9.85
N THR A 50 12.79 10.25 8.90
CA THR A 50 13.42 10.33 7.56
C THR A 50 13.05 11.62 6.84
N ALA A 51 11.78 12.01 6.89
CA ALA A 51 11.29 13.22 6.22
C ALA A 51 11.86 14.52 6.79
N GLN A 52 12.40 14.50 8.00
CA GLN A 52 13.03 15.68 8.64
C GLN A 52 14.51 15.82 8.33
N LEU A 53 15.15 14.82 7.78
CA LEU A 53 16.55 14.89 7.39
C LEU A 53 16.77 15.93 6.28
N SER A 54 17.99 16.47 6.19
CA SER A 54 18.34 17.45 5.16
C SER A 54 18.21 16.86 3.75
N ASP A 55 17.89 17.72 2.79
CA ASP A 55 17.87 17.43 1.35
C ASP A 55 16.85 16.37 0.89
N ARG A 56 15.77 16.18 1.67
CA ARG A 56 14.71 15.22 1.31
C ARG A 56 13.64 15.76 0.36
N GLY A 57 13.60 17.10 0.15
CA GLY A 57 12.57 17.72 -0.69
C GLY A 57 11.16 17.65 -0.07
N PRO A 58 10.11 17.87 -0.88
CA PRO A 58 8.73 17.75 -0.42
C PRO A 58 8.38 16.29 -0.15
N PHE A 59 7.80 16.01 1.04
CA PHE A 59 7.55 14.67 1.53
C PHE A 59 6.12 14.56 2.10
N ALA A 60 5.32 13.68 1.55
CA ALA A 60 3.98 13.37 2.02
C ALA A 60 3.97 12.00 2.71
N ILE A 61 3.47 11.94 3.94
CA ILE A 61 3.28 10.70 4.68
C ILE A 61 1.79 10.52 4.90
N ARG A 62 1.26 9.41 4.40
CA ARG A 62 -0.12 9.00 4.58
C ARG A 62 -0.23 8.09 5.81
N TYR A 63 -1.13 8.39 6.71
CA TYR A 63 -1.40 7.55 7.88
C TYR A 63 -2.88 7.57 8.26
N PRO A 64 -3.42 6.50 8.87
CA PRO A 64 -4.84 6.37 9.15
C PRO A 64 -5.31 7.26 10.30
N ARG A 65 -6.61 7.51 10.32
CA ARG A 65 -7.34 7.89 11.54
C ARG A 65 -7.65 6.62 12.33
N GLY A 66 -7.29 6.56 13.61
CA GLY A 66 -7.61 5.44 14.50
C GLY A 66 -6.44 5.05 15.37
N CYS A 67 -6.57 3.90 16.04
CA CYS A 67 -5.51 3.32 16.84
C CYS A 67 -4.48 2.61 15.94
N GLY A 68 -3.23 2.54 16.41
CA GLY A 68 -2.17 1.77 15.75
C GLY A 68 -2.42 0.25 15.80
N SER A 69 -1.55 -0.48 15.16
CA SER A 69 -1.59 -1.96 15.12
C SER A 69 -1.02 -2.61 16.38
N HIS A 70 -0.65 -1.80 17.39
CA HIS A 70 -0.02 -2.23 18.64
C HIS A 70 1.30 -2.98 18.47
N VAL A 71 2.06 -2.64 17.42
CA VAL A 71 3.43 -3.13 17.26
C VAL A 71 4.37 -2.38 18.19
N ASP A 72 5.50 -3.01 18.56
CA ASP A 72 6.54 -2.33 19.32
C ASP A 72 7.20 -1.26 18.45
N TRP A 73 7.03 0.00 18.85
CA TRP A 73 7.57 1.17 18.17
C TRP A 73 8.65 1.87 19.00
N GLU A 74 8.88 1.45 20.24
CA GLU A 74 9.84 2.05 21.18
C GLU A 74 11.28 1.56 20.89
N CYS A 75 11.87 2.09 19.82
CA CYS A 75 13.25 1.78 19.44
C CYS A 75 13.97 3.06 18.99
N PRO A 76 15.29 3.08 18.86
CA PRO A 76 16.02 4.19 18.26
C PRO A 76 15.50 4.49 16.86
N MET A 77 15.32 5.79 16.54
CA MET A 77 14.90 6.20 15.20
C MET A 77 16.01 5.91 14.20
N HIS A 78 15.63 5.44 13.03
CA HIS A 78 16.54 5.25 11.90
C HIS A 78 15.90 5.76 10.60
N GLU A 79 16.74 6.03 9.63
CA GLU A 79 16.33 6.44 8.31
C GLU A 79 15.76 5.25 7.54
N ILE A 80 14.65 5.46 6.85
CA ILE A 80 14.13 4.55 5.83
C ILE A 80 14.65 5.03 4.47
N PRO A 81 15.42 4.22 3.73
CA PRO A 81 15.88 4.60 2.41
C PRO A 81 14.70 4.93 1.48
N ILE A 82 14.71 6.13 0.91
CA ILE A 82 13.60 6.61 0.06
C ILE A 82 13.47 5.69 -1.16
N GLY A 83 12.23 5.30 -1.47
CA GLY A 83 11.93 4.43 -2.59
C GLY A 83 12.25 2.96 -2.34
N LYS A 84 12.50 2.55 -1.10
CA LYS A 84 12.73 1.13 -0.77
C LYS A 84 11.56 0.54 0.01
N GLY A 85 11.07 -0.58 -0.52
CA GLY A 85 10.13 -1.46 0.14
C GLY A 85 10.81 -2.59 0.90
N ARG A 86 10.01 -3.54 1.37
CA ARG A 86 10.52 -4.75 2.06
C ARG A 86 9.71 -5.98 1.69
N LYS A 87 10.38 -7.11 1.60
CA LYS A 87 9.75 -8.42 1.47
C LYS A 87 9.38 -8.94 2.86
N LEU A 88 8.11 -9.24 3.10
CA LEU A 88 7.62 -9.80 4.35
C LEU A 88 7.54 -11.33 4.30
N TYR A 89 7.08 -11.86 3.18
CA TYR A 89 7.00 -13.31 2.93
C TYR A 89 7.50 -13.63 1.54
N ASP A 90 8.29 -14.69 1.45
CA ASP A 90 8.69 -15.24 0.16
C ASP A 90 7.63 -16.22 -0.37
N GLY A 91 7.58 -16.42 -1.69
CA GLY A 91 6.63 -17.29 -2.35
C GLY A 91 7.06 -17.64 -3.76
N ASN A 92 6.24 -18.40 -4.48
CA ASN A 92 6.54 -18.81 -5.86
C ASN A 92 5.31 -18.87 -6.79
N GLU A 93 4.10 -18.62 -6.28
CA GLU A 93 2.87 -18.73 -7.07
C GLU A 93 2.27 -17.37 -7.41
N ILE A 94 2.21 -16.49 -6.43
CA ILE A 94 1.59 -15.18 -6.54
C ILE A 94 2.33 -14.19 -5.66
N ALA A 95 2.45 -12.93 -6.10
CA ALA A 95 2.97 -11.82 -5.30
C ALA A 95 1.84 -10.88 -4.90
N VAL A 96 1.79 -10.52 -3.63
CA VAL A 96 0.93 -9.47 -3.10
C VAL A 96 1.80 -8.26 -2.78
N LEU A 97 1.56 -7.15 -3.45
CA LEU A 97 2.21 -5.87 -3.22
C LEU A 97 1.24 -4.97 -2.46
N SER A 98 1.57 -4.59 -1.25
CA SER A 98 0.71 -3.76 -0.42
C SER A 98 1.34 -2.40 -0.13
N ILE A 99 0.50 -1.40 0.11
CA ILE A 99 0.92 -0.06 0.51
C ILE A 99 0.07 0.42 1.70
N GLY A 100 0.76 0.98 2.70
CA GLY A 100 0.10 1.52 3.88
C GLY A 100 -0.61 0.46 4.73
N THR A 101 -1.58 0.87 5.51
CA THR A 101 -2.29 -0.01 6.46
C THR A 101 -3.16 -1.09 5.81
N ALA A 102 -3.47 -1.00 4.52
CA ALA A 102 -4.08 -2.10 3.78
C ALA A 102 -3.18 -3.35 3.77
N GLY A 103 -1.88 -3.17 3.98
CA GLY A 103 -0.92 -4.25 4.15
C GLY A 103 -1.17 -5.13 5.39
N VAL A 104 -1.86 -4.65 6.41
CA VAL A 104 -2.22 -5.47 7.58
C VAL A 104 -3.22 -6.54 7.19
N ALA A 105 -4.30 -6.17 6.46
CA ALA A 105 -5.28 -7.12 5.95
C ALA A 105 -4.64 -8.07 4.90
N ALA A 106 -3.77 -7.53 4.04
CA ALA A 106 -3.03 -8.32 3.07
C ALA A 106 -2.12 -9.36 3.74
N ARG A 107 -1.46 -9.02 4.85
CA ARG A 107 -0.64 -9.96 5.63
C ARG A 107 -1.49 -11.08 6.22
N GLN A 108 -2.62 -10.78 6.84
CA GLN A 108 -3.54 -11.78 7.38
C GLN A 108 -4.05 -12.72 6.29
N ALA A 109 -4.44 -12.18 5.14
CA ALA A 109 -4.89 -12.97 3.99
C ALA A 109 -3.81 -13.89 3.43
N VAL A 110 -2.56 -13.39 3.31
CA VAL A 110 -1.41 -14.19 2.86
C VAL A 110 -1.07 -15.28 3.87
N GLU A 111 -1.04 -14.98 5.17
CA GLU A 111 -0.81 -15.98 6.22
C GLU A 111 -1.86 -17.10 6.18
N ARG A 112 -3.12 -16.73 5.98
CA ARG A 112 -4.22 -17.69 5.82
C ARG A 112 -4.07 -18.55 4.56
N ALA A 113 -3.73 -17.94 3.42
CA ALA A 113 -3.50 -18.65 2.17
C ALA A 113 -2.33 -19.65 2.28
N ARG A 114 -1.26 -19.24 2.98
CA ARG A 114 -0.11 -20.12 3.23
C ARG A 114 -0.48 -21.34 4.08
N LYS A 115 -1.39 -21.20 5.05
CA LYS A 115 -1.92 -22.34 5.83
C LYS A 115 -2.75 -23.33 4.98
N THR A 116 -3.33 -22.86 3.88
CA THR A 116 -4.06 -23.72 2.91
C THR A 116 -3.17 -24.25 1.78
N GLY A 117 -1.86 -24.00 1.83
CA GLY A 117 -0.88 -24.55 0.89
C GLY A 117 -0.47 -23.61 -0.24
N VAL A 118 -1.11 -22.44 -0.39
CA VAL A 118 -0.75 -21.47 -1.43
C VAL A 118 0.49 -20.67 -1.01
N LYS A 119 1.58 -20.77 -1.78
CA LYS A 119 2.86 -20.08 -1.48
C LYS A 119 2.84 -18.64 -2.01
N ALA A 120 1.97 -17.80 -1.45
CA ALA A 120 1.92 -16.39 -1.75
C ALA A 120 3.08 -15.63 -1.11
N ALA A 121 3.70 -14.74 -1.87
CA ALA A 121 4.66 -13.73 -1.37
C ALA A 121 3.94 -12.47 -0.93
N LEU A 122 4.53 -11.72 -0.01
CA LEU A 122 4.04 -10.41 0.42
C LEU A 122 5.16 -9.40 0.47
N TYR A 123 4.93 -8.25 -0.13
CA TYR A 123 5.81 -7.10 -0.11
C TYR A 123 5.07 -5.88 0.46
N ASP A 124 5.70 -5.17 1.38
CA ASP A 124 5.29 -3.86 1.84
C ASP A 124 6.09 -2.81 1.08
N MET A 125 5.45 -2.10 0.18
CA MET A 125 6.12 -1.19 -0.75
C MET A 125 6.51 0.13 -0.10
N ILE A 126 5.92 0.50 1.02
CA ILE A 126 6.21 1.71 1.82
C ILE A 126 6.05 3.02 1.03
N PHE A 127 6.64 3.10 -0.18
CA PHE A 127 6.61 4.29 -1.03
C PHE A 127 5.77 4.06 -2.29
N VAL A 128 4.93 5.04 -2.59
CA VAL A 128 4.23 5.13 -3.88
C VAL A 128 5.11 5.87 -4.89
N LYS A 129 5.90 6.85 -4.41
CA LYS A 129 6.81 7.65 -5.22
C LYS A 129 8.01 8.12 -4.38
N PRO A 130 9.26 7.87 -4.81
CA PRO A 130 9.56 6.93 -5.89
C PRO A 130 9.16 5.50 -5.51
N ILE A 131 8.79 4.70 -6.49
CA ILE A 131 8.45 3.29 -6.25
C ILE A 131 9.73 2.44 -6.24
N ASP A 132 9.72 1.32 -5.51
CA ASP A 132 10.87 0.40 -5.48
C ASP A 132 10.92 -0.43 -6.76
N GLU A 133 11.73 0.03 -7.71
CA GLU A 133 11.90 -0.63 -9.00
C GLU A 133 12.62 -1.99 -8.88
N GLU A 134 13.51 -2.16 -7.89
CA GLU A 134 14.22 -3.43 -7.67
C GLU A 134 13.24 -4.54 -7.27
N ILE A 135 12.32 -4.24 -6.33
CA ILE A 135 11.24 -5.16 -5.98
C ILE A 135 10.35 -5.43 -7.18
N LEU A 136 9.99 -4.41 -7.97
CA LEU A 136 9.11 -4.60 -9.11
C LEU A 136 9.76 -5.43 -10.21
N HIS A 137 11.06 -5.27 -10.47
CA HIS A 137 11.80 -6.14 -11.38
C HIS A 137 11.86 -7.59 -10.88
N GLU A 138 12.17 -7.81 -9.58
CA GLU A 138 12.15 -9.14 -8.98
C GLU A 138 10.77 -9.80 -9.14
N VAL A 139 9.73 -9.07 -8.79
CA VAL A 139 8.35 -9.57 -8.83
C VAL A 139 7.91 -9.88 -10.26
N ALA A 140 8.21 -9.01 -11.22
CA ALA A 140 7.83 -9.20 -12.63
C ALA A 140 8.51 -10.42 -13.26
N GLN A 141 9.75 -10.72 -12.87
CA GLN A 141 10.48 -11.87 -13.38
C GLN A 141 10.06 -13.20 -12.73
N LYS A 142 9.64 -13.14 -11.46
CA LYS A 142 9.37 -14.34 -10.65
C LYS A 142 7.91 -14.77 -10.69
N TYR A 143 6.95 -13.84 -10.77
CA TYR A 143 5.53 -14.13 -10.62
C TYR A 143 4.74 -13.77 -11.86
N LYS A 144 3.85 -14.69 -12.27
CA LYS A 144 2.89 -14.43 -13.36
C LYS A 144 1.62 -13.74 -12.87
N ARG A 145 1.32 -13.85 -11.59
CA ARG A 145 0.13 -13.28 -10.95
C ARG A 145 0.57 -12.33 -9.85
N ILE A 146 0.08 -11.10 -9.92
CA ILE A 146 0.39 -10.04 -8.97
C ILE A 146 -0.92 -9.45 -8.46
N ILE A 147 -1.03 -9.24 -7.16
CA ILE A 147 -2.12 -8.49 -6.54
C ILE A 147 -1.54 -7.21 -5.97
N THR A 148 -2.14 -6.06 -6.28
CA THR A 148 -1.83 -4.81 -5.57
C THR A 148 -2.95 -4.49 -4.58
N VAL A 149 -2.59 -4.07 -3.37
CA VAL A 149 -3.55 -3.75 -2.30
C VAL A 149 -3.25 -2.35 -1.77
N GLU A 150 -4.25 -1.47 -1.87
CA GLU A 150 -4.14 -0.08 -1.41
C GLU A 150 -5.44 0.39 -0.75
N ASP A 151 -5.34 1.26 0.23
CA ASP A 151 -6.47 2.01 0.79
C ASP A 151 -6.52 3.40 0.14
N GLY A 152 -6.67 3.40 -1.17
CA GLY A 152 -6.74 4.55 -2.06
C GLY A 152 -7.52 4.19 -3.31
N CYS A 153 -7.85 5.19 -4.12
CA CYS A 153 -8.54 4.97 -5.39
C CYS A 153 -7.65 4.14 -6.33
N ILE A 154 -8.21 3.07 -6.91
CA ILE A 154 -7.49 2.21 -7.87
C ILE A 154 -7.11 2.95 -9.16
N THR A 155 -7.82 4.04 -9.49
CA THR A 155 -7.53 4.86 -10.66
C THR A 155 -6.47 5.89 -10.32
N GLY A 156 -5.28 5.76 -10.90
CA GLY A 156 -4.14 6.65 -10.66
C GLY A 156 -3.39 6.43 -9.33
N GLY A 157 -3.82 5.48 -8.49
CA GLY A 157 -3.20 5.16 -7.21
C GLY A 157 -1.95 4.28 -7.31
N PHE A 158 -1.65 3.53 -6.26
CA PHE A 158 -0.49 2.64 -6.17
C PHE A 158 -0.53 1.52 -7.23
N GLY A 159 -1.67 0.84 -7.37
CA GLY A 159 -1.82 -0.21 -8.39
C GLY A 159 -1.64 0.29 -9.81
N SER A 160 -1.98 1.57 -10.09
CA SER A 160 -1.68 2.20 -11.38
C SER A 160 -0.19 2.44 -11.57
N ALA A 161 0.54 2.88 -10.52
CA ALA A 161 1.99 3.04 -10.58
C ALA A 161 2.71 1.71 -10.91
N VAL A 162 2.24 0.61 -10.32
CA VAL A 162 2.75 -0.73 -10.64
C VAL A 162 2.47 -1.09 -12.10
N LEU A 163 1.26 -0.84 -12.62
CA LEU A 163 0.92 -1.10 -14.02
C LEU A 163 1.76 -0.27 -14.99
N GLU A 164 1.96 1.01 -14.71
CA GLU A 164 2.81 1.91 -15.49
C GLU A 164 4.23 1.33 -15.57
N PHE A 165 4.83 1.00 -14.42
CA PHE A 165 6.16 0.38 -14.37
C PHE A 165 6.24 -0.92 -15.20
N MET A 166 5.25 -1.81 -15.05
CA MET A 166 5.25 -3.08 -15.80
C MET A 166 5.18 -2.83 -17.32
N SER A 167 4.33 -1.90 -17.75
CA SER A 167 4.20 -1.52 -19.15
C SER A 167 5.47 -0.91 -19.71
N ASP A 168 6.08 0.04 -18.98
CA ASP A 168 7.27 0.76 -19.43
C ASP A 168 8.49 -0.16 -19.56
N ASN A 169 8.52 -1.24 -18.77
CA ASN A 169 9.59 -2.25 -18.81
C ASN A 169 9.25 -3.52 -19.62
N GLY A 170 8.12 -3.53 -20.34
CA GLY A 170 7.72 -4.64 -21.23
C GLY A 170 7.30 -5.92 -20.48
N TYR A 171 6.97 -5.83 -19.20
CA TYR A 171 6.44 -6.96 -18.43
C TYR A 171 4.94 -7.14 -18.63
N THR A 172 4.47 -8.38 -18.68
CA THR A 172 3.07 -8.73 -18.92
C THR A 172 2.48 -9.70 -17.90
N PRO A 173 2.66 -9.48 -16.59
CA PRO A 173 2.02 -10.33 -15.59
C PRO A 173 0.50 -10.07 -15.56
N HIS A 174 -0.27 -11.03 -15.07
CA HIS A 174 -1.66 -10.78 -14.69
C HIS A 174 -1.71 -9.97 -13.39
N ILE A 175 -2.29 -8.77 -13.44
CA ILE A 175 -2.36 -7.88 -12.27
C ILE A 175 -3.80 -7.66 -11.84
N LYS A 176 -4.13 -8.05 -10.61
CA LYS A 176 -5.39 -7.72 -9.95
C LYS A 176 -5.16 -6.57 -8.97
N ARG A 177 -5.88 -5.47 -9.16
CA ARG A 177 -5.80 -4.32 -8.25
C ARG A 177 -6.97 -4.38 -7.26
N ILE A 178 -6.65 -4.24 -5.97
CA ILE A 178 -7.60 -4.13 -4.86
C ILE A 178 -7.42 -2.76 -4.23
N GLY A 179 -8.50 -1.99 -4.16
CA GLY A 179 -8.51 -0.63 -3.63
C GLY A 179 -9.90 -0.01 -3.76
N ILE A 180 -10.01 1.26 -3.43
CA ILE A 180 -11.29 1.99 -3.51
C ILE A 180 -11.68 2.12 -4.98
N PRO A 181 -12.89 1.65 -5.36
CA PRO A 181 -13.38 1.77 -6.73
C PRO A 181 -13.65 3.24 -7.10
N ASP A 182 -13.79 3.52 -8.40
CA ASP A 182 -14.11 4.86 -8.92
C ASP A 182 -15.55 5.25 -8.61
N LYS A 183 -15.83 5.49 -7.33
CA LYS A 183 -17.11 5.97 -6.82
C LYS A 183 -16.91 6.64 -5.45
N PHE A 184 -17.80 7.55 -5.10
CA PHE A 184 -17.85 8.10 -3.75
C PHE A 184 -18.38 7.04 -2.76
N ILE A 185 -17.63 6.83 -1.69
CA ILE A 185 -17.99 5.88 -0.63
C ILE A 185 -18.73 6.64 0.48
N ALA A 186 -19.91 6.16 0.84
CA ALA A 186 -20.74 6.76 1.91
C ALA A 186 -20.05 6.63 3.29
N GLN A 187 -20.65 7.24 4.33
CA GLN A 187 -20.20 7.07 5.71
C GLN A 187 -20.48 5.64 6.21
N GLY A 188 -19.68 5.20 7.17
CA GLY A 188 -19.81 3.91 7.82
C GLY A 188 -18.62 3.67 8.73
N THR A 189 -18.56 2.56 9.43
CA THR A 189 -17.35 2.19 10.14
C THR A 189 -16.23 1.84 9.14
N VAL A 190 -14.99 2.09 9.49
CA VAL A 190 -13.84 1.75 8.61
C VAL A 190 -13.89 0.28 8.19
N LYS A 191 -14.28 -0.62 9.09
CA LYS A 191 -14.41 -2.05 8.81
C LYS A 191 -15.46 -2.35 7.74
N GLU A 192 -16.64 -1.78 7.85
CA GLU A 192 -17.72 -1.92 6.84
C GLU A 192 -17.31 -1.35 5.49
N LEU A 193 -16.62 -0.21 5.50
CA LEU A 193 -16.17 0.44 4.27
C LEU A 193 -15.05 -0.35 3.59
N HIS A 194 -14.14 -0.97 4.35
CA HIS A 194 -13.15 -1.90 3.79
C HIS A 194 -13.81 -3.13 3.17
N GLN A 195 -14.82 -3.72 3.82
CA GLN A 195 -15.60 -4.82 3.25
C GLN A 195 -16.31 -4.40 1.97
N LEU A 196 -16.96 -3.22 1.97
CA LEU A 196 -17.66 -2.68 0.80
C LEU A 196 -16.70 -2.47 -0.40
N CYS A 197 -15.46 -2.07 -0.13
CA CYS A 197 -14.44 -1.85 -1.16
C CYS A 197 -13.61 -3.10 -1.47
N GLY A 198 -13.81 -4.19 -0.72
CA GLY A 198 -13.05 -5.43 -0.90
C GLY A 198 -11.57 -5.34 -0.48
N ILE A 199 -11.25 -4.43 0.46
CA ILE A 199 -9.88 -4.23 0.99
C ILE A 199 -9.68 -5.02 2.30
N ASP A 200 -10.65 -5.82 2.69
CA ASP A 200 -10.62 -6.68 3.88
C ASP A 200 -9.89 -8.00 3.63
N GLU A 201 -9.52 -8.67 4.73
CA GLU A 201 -8.81 -9.96 4.69
C GLU A 201 -9.53 -11.01 3.84
N GLU A 202 -10.87 -11.15 4.00
CA GLU A 202 -11.65 -12.20 3.34
C GLU A 202 -11.63 -12.06 1.82
N ASN A 203 -11.84 -10.83 1.32
CA ASN A 203 -11.81 -10.60 -0.12
C ASN A 203 -10.38 -10.76 -0.68
N ILE A 204 -9.36 -10.24 0.01
CA ILE A 204 -7.97 -10.41 -0.42
C ILE A 204 -7.61 -11.90 -0.45
N TYR A 205 -7.98 -12.67 0.58
CA TYR A 205 -7.78 -14.12 0.62
C TYR A 205 -8.47 -14.80 -0.56
N SER A 206 -9.74 -14.49 -0.82
CA SER A 206 -10.51 -15.05 -1.94
C SER A 206 -9.84 -14.77 -3.29
N VAL A 207 -9.26 -13.58 -3.47
CA VAL A 207 -8.51 -13.23 -4.67
C VAL A 207 -7.19 -14.01 -4.76
N ILE A 208 -6.48 -14.22 -3.64
CA ILE A 208 -5.24 -15.00 -3.62
C ILE A 208 -5.48 -16.44 -4.09
N ILE A 209 -6.50 -17.11 -3.56
CA ILE A 209 -6.79 -18.51 -3.89
C ILE A 209 -7.59 -18.69 -5.18
N GLY A 210 -8.19 -17.61 -5.71
CA GLY A 210 -9.01 -17.62 -6.91
C GLY A 210 -8.18 -17.80 -8.20
N ASN A 211 -8.86 -18.33 -9.24
CA ASN A 211 -8.33 -18.36 -10.60
C ASN A 211 -8.86 -17.14 -11.37
N TRP A 212 -8.01 -16.19 -11.70
CA TRP A 212 -8.31 -14.95 -12.42
C TRP A 212 -7.17 -14.58 -13.36
#